data_84fc91db74330f7a1273bdc0395f4ea9
#
_entry.id   84fc91db74330f7a1273bdc0395f4ea9
#
_cell.length_a   1.000
_cell.length_b   1.000
_cell.length_c   1.000
_cell.angle_alpha   90.00
_cell.angle_beta   90.00
_cell.angle_gamma   90.00
#
_symmetry.space_group_name_H-M   'P 1'
#
loop_
_entity.id
_entity.type
_entity.pdbx_description
1 polymer ?
#
loop_
_entity_poly.entity_id
_entity_poly.type
_entity_poly.pdbx_seq_one_letter_code
_entity_poly.pdbx_strand_id
1 'polypeptide(L)'
;NEKIVNASGDEKESLLKEMAILKSDLSKEEESLGSVTKKWQELMLDVPNIPDVSVPVGFKEEDHEEIRTWGEPTKFNFKAKNHIELMESLEMVDLERGVKVAGFRGYFLKGDGALLSFAVHRFVMDEMVKKGYEPFSAPSLIRSENFIATGHFPKSKDEVYKTQDDLYLAGTAEVPMTGFHMNETLKEEELPKKYVAFSPCFRREIGNYGKDAKGITRVHEFMKTEQFILCEASHEESVKFHEELTANSEEIMQKLGIPHRVVVNATGDISQGAVKTYDIESWIPSENKFKETHSSSYYHDFQSRRAGIKYKGKDGKTAFVHSLNNTAIATPRILIAIVENNQNEDGSINIPNVLVPYMGKDVTRK
;
A
#
# COMPACT_ATOMS: atom_id res chain seq x y z
N ASN A 1 -45.47 -13.39 -27.13
CA ASN A 1 -45.31 -14.66 -27.87
C ASN A 1 -46.60 -15.50 -27.85
N GLU A 2 -47.31 -15.68 -26.73
CA GLU A 2 -48.53 -16.49 -26.63
C GLU A 2 -49.65 -16.04 -27.55
N LYS A 3 -49.85 -14.71 -27.68
CA LYS A 3 -50.86 -14.14 -28.60
C LYS A 3 -50.58 -14.51 -30.06
N ILE A 4 -49.30 -14.51 -30.48
CA ILE A 4 -48.90 -14.85 -31.88
C ILE A 4 -49.12 -16.33 -32.18
N VAL A 5 -48.92 -17.20 -31.19
CA VAL A 5 -49.13 -18.64 -31.37
C VAL A 5 -50.61 -18.97 -31.61
N ASN A 6 -51.52 -18.19 -30.99
CA ASN A 6 -52.96 -18.42 -31.05
C ASN A 6 -53.67 -17.61 -32.14
N ALA A 7 -52.99 -16.65 -32.77
CA ALA A 7 -53.54 -15.80 -33.85
C ALA A 7 -53.41 -16.42 -35.23
N SER A 8 -54.32 -16.09 -36.16
CA SER A 8 -54.32 -16.56 -37.54
C SER A 8 -54.61 -15.41 -38.53
N GLY A 9 -54.19 -15.56 -39.78
CA GLY A 9 -54.43 -14.57 -40.85
C GLY A 9 -53.80 -13.19 -40.60
N ASP A 10 -54.51 -12.13 -40.92
CA ASP A 10 -54.08 -10.74 -40.83
C ASP A 10 -53.70 -10.31 -39.39
N GLU A 11 -54.35 -10.86 -38.38
CA GLU A 11 -54.05 -10.61 -36.97
C GLU A 11 -52.64 -11.11 -36.59
N LYS A 12 -52.25 -12.27 -37.10
CA LYS A 12 -50.92 -12.82 -36.87
C LYS A 12 -49.83 -11.99 -37.55
N GLU A 13 -50.09 -11.50 -38.75
CA GLU A 13 -49.15 -10.63 -39.48
C GLU A 13 -48.98 -9.26 -38.77
N SER A 14 -50.08 -8.70 -38.26
CA SER A 14 -50.04 -7.47 -37.49
C SER A 14 -49.22 -7.63 -36.19
N LEU A 15 -49.44 -8.69 -35.43
CA LEU A 15 -48.71 -8.99 -34.21
C LEU A 15 -47.20 -9.25 -34.48
N LEU A 16 -46.86 -9.87 -35.60
CA LEU A 16 -45.46 -10.08 -35.98
C LEU A 16 -44.77 -8.75 -36.33
N LYS A 17 -45.45 -7.84 -37.02
CA LYS A 17 -44.92 -6.49 -37.29
C LYS A 17 -44.72 -5.69 -35.99
N GLU A 18 -45.70 -5.71 -35.07
CA GLU A 18 -45.60 -5.06 -33.78
C GLU A 18 -44.43 -5.64 -32.96
N MET A 19 -44.29 -6.97 -32.91
CA MET A 19 -43.18 -7.62 -32.23
C MET A 19 -41.82 -7.27 -32.82
N ALA A 20 -41.71 -7.12 -34.17
CA ALA A 20 -40.49 -6.69 -34.81
C ALA A 20 -40.10 -5.26 -34.43
N ILE A 21 -41.07 -4.35 -34.35
CA ILE A 21 -40.86 -2.97 -33.90
C ILE A 21 -40.42 -2.96 -32.43
N LEU A 22 -41.17 -3.65 -31.55
CA LEU A 22 -40.82 -3.74 -30.12
C LEU A 22 -39.42 -4.32 -29.90
N LYS A 23 -39.05 -5.37 -30.64
CA LYS A 23 -37.71 -5.95 -30.57
C LYS A 23 -36.62 -4.97 -31.02
N SER A 24 -36.89 -4.19 -32.08
CA SER A 24 -35.95 -3.16 -32.53
C SER A 24 -35.78 -2.06 -31.49
N ASP A 25 -36.88 -1.60 -30.91
CA ASP A 25 -36.84 -0.54 -29.90
C ASP A 25 -36.20 -1.04 -28.60
N LEU A 26 -36.50 -2.26 -28.16
CA LEU A 26 -35.81 -2.88 -27.01
C LEU A 26 -34.28 -2.95 -27.23
N SER A 27 -33.87 -3.37 -28.42
CA SER A 27 -32.41 -3.45 -28.74
C SER A 27 -31.73 -2.07 -28.67
N LYS A 28 -32.39 -1.00 -29.14
CA LYS A 28 -31.87 0.37 -29.06
C LYS A 28 -31.78 0.85 -27.60
N GLU A 29 -32.81 0.56 -26.78
CA GLU A 29 -32.82 0.94 -25.37
C GLU A 29 -31.75 0.15 -24.59
N GLU A 30 -31.53 -1.15 -24.89
CA GLU A 30 -30.47 -1.96 -24.30
C GLU A 30 -29.07 -1.42 -24.64
N GLU A 31 -28.84 -0.99 -25.89
CA GLU A 31 -27.59 -0.37 -26.32
C GLU A 31 -27.35 0.97 -25.60
N SER A 32 -28.42 1.80 -25.54
CA SER A 32 -28.38 3.08 -24.83
C SER A 32 -28.09 2.88 -23.34
N LEU A 33 -28.79 1.94 -22.69
CA LEU A 33 -28.56 1.59 -21.29
C LEU A 33 -27.13 1.11 -21.07
N GLY A 34 -26.61 0.25 -21.95
CA GLY A 34 -25.22 -0.23 -21.90
C GLY A 34 -24.21 0.91 -21.93
N SER A 35 -24.41 1.88 -22.82
CA SER A 35 -23.52 3.04 -22.96
C SER A 35 -23.56 3.97 -21.72
N VAL A 36 -24.77 4.25 -21.21
CA VAL A 36 -24.97 5.06 -20.00
C VAL A 36 -24.41 4.37 -18.77
N THR A 37 -24.63 3.06 -18.62
CA THR A 37 -24.10 2.26 -17.52
C THR A 37 -22.57 2.28 -17.51
N LYS A 38 -21.93 2.11 -18.67
CA LYS A 38 -20.48 2.19 -18.81
C LYS A 38 -19.94 3.55 -18.35
N LYS A 39 -20.55 4.64 -18.84
CA LYS A 39 -20.16 6.00 -18.47
C LYS A 39 -20.37 6.25 -16.96
N TRP A 40 -21.46 5.76 -16.41
CA TRP A 40 -21.73 5.85 -14.97
C TRP A 40 -20.66 5.11 -14.17
N GLN A 41 -20.29 3.87 -14.58
CA GLN A 41 -19.23 3.11 -13.92
C GLN A 41 -17.89 3.84 -13.97
N GLU A 42 -17.52 4.42 -15.11
CA GLU A 42 -16.29 5.21 -15.26
C GLU A 42 -16.27 6.39 -14.27
N LEU A 43 -17.37 7.15 -14.18
CA LEU A 43 -17.49 8.29 -13.25
C LEU A 43 -17.46 7.84 -11.78
N MET A 44 -18.04 6.69 -11.47
CA MET A 44 -18.03 6.15 -10.09
C MET A 44 -16.64 5.75 -9.60
N LEU A 45 -15.70 5.47 -10.51
CA LEU A 45 -14.30 5.21 -10.13
C LEU A 45 -13.62 6.47 -9.58
N ASP A 46 -14.06 7.66 -9.96
CA ASP A 46 -13.50 8.94 -9.50
C ASP A 46 -14.10 9.42 -8.16
N VAL A 47 -15.18 8.80 -7.70
CA VAL A 47 -15.82 9.16 -6.43
C VAL A 47 -14.95 8.68 -5.26
N PRO A 48 -14.45 9.60 -4.40
CA PRO A 48 -13.64 9.23 -3.25
C PRO A 48 -14.48 8.56 -2.16
N ASN A 49 -13.79 7.89 -1.24
CA ASN A 49 -14.40 7.46 0.01
C ASN A 49 -14.66 8.66 0.94
N ILE A 50 -15.44 8.44 1.98
CA ILE A 50 -15.75 9.49 2.97
C ILE A 50 -14.72 9.34 4.11
N PRO A 51 -13.92 10.40 4.39
CA PRO A 51 -13.01 10.39 5.52
C PRO A 51 -13.74 10.26 6.86
N ASP A 52 -13.09 9.62 7.83
CA ASP A 52 -13.58 9.57 9.21
C ASP A 52 -13.64 10.98 9.82
N VAL A 53 -14.61 11.21 10.71
CA VAL A 53 -14.81 12.51 11.36
C VAL A 53 -13.61 12.95 12.22
N SER A 54 -12.75 12.02 12.61
CA SER A 54 -11.51 12.29 13.36
C SER A 54 -10.31 12.66 12.48
N VAL A 55 -10.47 12.68 11.14
CA VAL A 55 -9.41 13.09 10.22
C VAL A 55 -9.34 14.62 10.19
N PRO A 56 -8.16 15.22 10.44
CA PRO A 56 -8.02 16.68 10.38
C PRO A 56 -8.27 17.20 8.96
N VAL A 57 -8.94 18.35 8.87
CA VAL A 57 -9.20 19.00 7.58
C VAL A 57 -7.97 19.81 7.18
N GLY A 58 -7.39 19.49 6.03
CA GLY A 58 -6.18 20.18 5.53
C GLY A 58 -5.70 19.61 4.21
N PHE A 59 -4.65 20.22 3.63
CA PHE A 59 -4.11 19.88 2.31
C PHE A 59 -2.59 19.68 2.29
N LYS A 60 -1.90 19.84 3.43
CA LYS A 60 -0.43 19.82 3.53
C LYS A 60 0.03 18.96 4.70
N GLU A 61 1.30 18.55 4.67
CA GLU A 61 1.95 17.83 5.79
C GLU A 61 1.85 18.59 7.12
N GLU A 62 1.84 19.93 7.10
CA GLU A 62 1.72 20.77 8.30
C GLU A 62 0.31 20.71 8.93
N ASP A 63 -0.68 20.22 8.19
CA ASP A 63 -2.06 20.05 8.67
C ASP A 63 -2.26 18.65 9.30
N HIS A 64 -1.24 17.78 9.32
CA HIS A 64 -1.28 16.49 9.98
C HIS A 64 -1.27 16.68 11.51
N GLU A 65 -1.95 15.81 12.22
CA GLU A 65 -2.04 15.85 13.67
C GLU A 65 -1.18 14.76 14.31
N GLU A 66 -0.21 15.16 15.14
CA GLU A 66 0.59 14.23 15.92
C GLU A 66 -0.26 13.66 17.06
N ILE A 67 -0.37 12.33 17.11
CA ILE A 67 -1.19 11.63 18.12
C ILE A 67 -0.37 10.94 19.20
N ARG A 68 0.86 10.52 18.88
CA ARG A 68 1.79 9.92 19.88
C ARG A 68 3.21 9.89 19.36
N THR A 69 4.16 9.86 20.30
CA THR A 69 5.61 9.75 20.06
C THR A 69 6.19 8.65 20.92
N TRP A 70 7.27 8.03 20.43
CA TRP A 70 8.08 7.09 21.20
C TRP A 70 9.56 7.37 21.01
N GLY A 71 10.31 7.31 22.13
CA GLY A 71 11.74 7.55 22.17
C GLY A 71 12.11 9.04 22.07
N GLU A 72 13.29 9.38 22.56
CA GLU A 72 13.84 10.72 22.46
C GLU A 72 14.66 10.83 21.17
N PRO A 73 14.58 11.95 20.42
CA PRO A 73 15.43 12.22 19.29
C PRO A 73 16.91 11.98 19.60
N THR A 74 17.56 11.09 18.85
CA THR A 74 18.95 10.71 19.07
C THR A 74 19.86 11.94 18.97
N LYS A 75 20.66 12.16 20.02
CA LYS A 75 21.64 13.27 20.11
C LYS A 75 23.04 12.70 20.21
N PHE A 76 23.95 13.25 19.43
CA PHE A 76 25.36 12.89 19.44
C PHE A 76 26.20 14.00 20.03
N ASN A 77 27.31 13.65 20.70
CA ASN A 77 28.34 14.59 21.14
C ASN A 77 29.38 14.88 20.04
N PHE A 78 29.17 14.35 18.85
CA PHE A 78 29.95 14.57 17.63
C PHE A 78 29.03 15.00 16.49
N LYS A 79 29.61 15.46 15.38
CA LYS A 79 28.84 15.83 14.19
C LYS A 79 28.31 14.58 13.49
N ALA A 80 27.01 14.36 13.56
CA ALA A 80 26.36 13.26 12.86
C ALA A 80 26.57 13.35 11.34
N LYS A 81 26.93 12.22 10.74
CA LYS A 81 27.01 12.05 9.29
C LYS A 81 25.64 11.64 8.77
N ASN A 82 25.34 12.00 7.51
CA ASN A 82 24.14 11.51 6.86
C ASN A 82 24.34 10.08 6.32
N HIS A 83 23.24 9.43 5.92
CA HIS A 83 23.26 8.05 5.43
C HIS A 83 24.16 7.86 4.20
N ILE A 84 24.30 8.86 3.32
CA ILE A 84 25.15 8.75 2.14
C ILE A 84 26.61 8.64 2.58
N GLU A 85 27.07 9.58 3.43
CA GLU A 85 28.45 9.57 3.95
C GLU A 85 28.78 8.30 4.71
N LEU A 86 27.85 7.81 5.53
CA LEU A 86 28.01 6.56 6.30
C LEU A 86 28.08 5.33 5.38
N MET A 87 27.07 5.15 4.54
CA MET A 87 26.94 3.95 3.73
C MET A 87 27.97 3.86 2.62
N GLU A 88 28.39 4.99 2.04
CA GLU A 88 29.49 5.00 1.06
C GLU A 88 30.83 4.69 1.75
N SER A 89 31.13 5.30 2.92
CA SER A 89 32.37 5.04 3.64
C SER A 89 32.52 3.59 4.08
N LEU A 90 31.43 2.91 4.38
CA LEU A 90 31.36 1.50 4.76
C LEU A 90 31.12 0.55 3.58
N GLU A 91 31.10 1.08 2.35
CA GLU A 91 30.84 0.32 1.13
C GLU A 91 29.49 -0.43 1.14
N MET A 92 28.49 0.09 1.85
CA MET A 92 27.14 -0.46 1.95
C MET A 92 26.22 -0.08 0.77
N VAL A 93 26.57 1.01 0.06
CA VAL A 93 25.81 1.51 -1.09
C VAL A 93 26.79 1.91 -2.22
N ASP A 94 26.33 1.81 -3.47
CA ASP A 94 27.03 2.30 -4.64
C ASP A 94 26.04 3.08 -5.51
N LEU A 95 26.05 4.38 -5.37
CA LEU A 95 25.13 5.27 -6.10
C LEU A 95 25.61 5.53 -7.53
N GLU A 96 26.93 5.64 -7.74
CA GLU A 96 27.51 5.90 -9.08
C GLU A 96 27.18 4.77 -10.05
N ARG A 97 27.46 3.52 -9.65
CA ARG A 97 27.13 2.35 -10.47
C ARG A 97 25.63 2.12 -10.56
N GLY A 98 24.90 2.47 -9.51
CA GLY A 98 23.43 2.44 -9.52
C GLY A 98 22.84 3.32 -10.61
N VAL A 99 23.27 4.58 -10.69
CA VAL A 99 22.88 5.52 -11.75
C VAL A 99 23.34 5.05 -13.13
N LYS A 100 24.54 4.51 -13.24
CA LYS A 100 25.07 3.96 -14.51
C LYS A 100 24.18 2.81 -15.07
N VAL A 101 23.61 1.99 -14.21
CA VAL A 101 22.83 0.80 -14.61
C VAL A 101 21.34 1.12 -14.75
N ALA A 102 20.75 1.84 -13.78
CA ALA A 102 19.31 2.05 -13.68
C ALA A 102 18.87 3.51 -13.96
N GLY A 103 19.80 4.42 -14.22
CA GLY A 103 19.50 5.83 -14.43
C GLY A 103 19.26 6.59 -13.13
N PHE A 104 18.58 7.72 -13.23
CA PHE A 104 18.26 8.59 -12.08
C PHE A 104 17.59 7.76 -10.95
N ARG A 105 18.01 7.99 -9.70
CA ARG A 105 17.55 7.25 -8.51
C ARG A 105 17.91 5.75 -8.48
N GLY A 106 18.76 5.29 -9.39
CA GLY A 106 19.33 3.96 -9.34
C GLY A 106 20.38 3.84 -8.22
N TYR A 107 20.42 2.71 -7.55
CA TYR A 107 21.35 2.43 -6.47
C TYR A 107 21.65 0.92 -6.41
N PHE A 108 22.79 0.57 -5.81
CA PHE A 108 23.06 -0.78 -5.35
C PHE A 108 23.24 -0.75 -3.83
N LEU A 109 22.56 -1.63 -3.12
CA LEU A 109 23.00 -2.04 -1.79
C LEU A 109 24.03 -3.16 -1.97
N LYS A 110 25.14 -3.08 -1.26
CA LYS A 110 26.20 -4.10 -1.31
C LYS A 110 26.75 -4.40 0.08
N GLY A 111 27.45 -5.51 0.24
CA GLY A 111 28.01 -5.90 1.52
C GLY A 111 27.00 -5.86 2.66
N ASP A 112 27.36 -5.20 3.75
CA ASP A 112 26.51 -5.06 4.94
C ASP A 112 25.21 -4.30 4.66
N GLY A 113 25.18 -3.41 3.66
CA GLY A 113 23.95 -2.72 3.26
C GLY A 113 22.89 -3.68 2.70
N ALA A 114 23.30 -4.61 1.85
CA ALA A 114 22.42 -5.65 1.31
C ALA A 114 21.99 -6.64 2.41
N LEU A 115 22.92 -7.08 3.25
CA LEU A 115 22.62 -7.98 4.37
C LEU A 115 21.65 -7.33 5.36
N LEU A 116 21.84 -6.05 5.69
CA LEU A 116 20.94 -5.30 6.58
C LEU A 116 19.52 -5.19 6.00
N SER A 117 19.39 -4.96 4.69
CA SER A 117 18.08 -4.96 4.02
C SER A 117 17.37 -6.32 4.15
N PHE A 118 18.08 -7.43 3.88
CA PHE A 118 17.50 -8.76 4.06
C PHE A 118 17.18 -9.08 5.52
N ALA A 119 18.07 -8.70 6.44
CA ALA A 119 17.89 -8.91 7.88
C ALA A 119 16.63 -8.21 8.42
N VAL A 120 16.39 -6.96 8.02
CA VAL A 120 15.22 -6.18 8.42
C VAL A 120 13.93 -6.84 7.92
N HIS A 121 13.85 -7.20 6.64
CA HIS A 121 12.66 -7.85 6.10
C HIS A 121 12.41 -9.22 6.74
N ARG A 122 13.45 -10.00 6.98
CA ARG A 122 13.31 -11.32 7.61
C ARG A 122 12.85 -11.19 9.06
N PHE A 123 13.44 -10.29 9.84
CA PHE A 123 13.03 -10.00 11.20
C PHE A 123 11.55 -9.62 11.26
N VAL A 124 11.12 -8.69 10.42
CA VAL A 124 9.73 -8.22 10.40
C VAL A 124 8.77 -9.35 10.00
N MET A 125 9.13 -10.15 9.01
CA MET A 125 8.33 -11.31 8.61
C MET A 125 8.15 -12.30 9.78
N ASP A 126 9.22 -12.61 10.51
CA ASP A 126 9.19 -13.51 11.66
C ASP A 126 8.32 -12.94 12.80
N GLU A 127 8.38 -11.63 13.06
CA GLU A 127 7.53 -10.98 14.08
C GLU A 127 6.05 -11.00 13.69
N MET A 128 5.71 -10.76 12.41
CA MET A 128 4.33 -10.81 11.94
C MET A 128 3.75 -12.23 11.97
N VAL A 129 4.54 -13.23 11.61
CA VAL A 129 4.13 -14.65 11.71
C VAL A 129 3.83 -15.03 13.17
N LYS A 130 4.64 -14.59 14.15
CA LYS A 130 4.39 -14.80 15.59
C LYS A 130 3.06 -14.15 16.04
N LYS A 131 2.63 -13.08 15.40
CA LYS A 131 1.35 -12.39 15.64
C LYS A 131 0.16 -13.03 14.90
N GLY A 132 0.38 -14.15 14.16
CA GLY A 132 -0.65 -14.89 13.46
C GLY A 132 -0.96 -14.38 12.06
N TYR A 133 -0.09 -13.56 11.47
CA TYR A 133 -0.20 -13.17 10.07
C TYR A 133 0.33 -14.27 9.16
N GLU A 134 -0.41 -14.61 8.11
CA GLU A 134 0.00 -15.56 7.08
C GLU A 134 1.01 -14.91 6.13
N PRO A 135 2.22 -15.50 5.93
CA PRO A 135 3.26 -14.89 5.11
C PRO A 135 3.07 -15.15 3.62
N PHE A 136 3.28 -14.11 2.80
CA PHE A 136 3.22 -14.17 1.34
C PHE A 136 4.49 -13.61 0.70
N SER A 137 4.88 -14.20 -0.43
CA SER A 137 5.69 -13.55 -1.46
C SER A 137 4.74 -13.14 -2.58
N ALA A 138 4.40 -11.86 -2.65
CA ALA A 138 3.40 -11.38 -3.56
C ALA A 138 3.98 -11.04 -4.94
N PRO A 139 3.23 -11.29 -6.06
CA PRO A 139 3.66 -10.87 -7.38
C PRO A 139 3.68 -9.34 -7.49
N SER A 140 4.60 -8.81 -8.29
CA SER A 140 4.69 -7.38 -8.61
C SER A 140 4.19 -7.03 -10.01
N LEU A 141 4.11 -8.00 -10.92
CA LEU A 141 3.51 -7.85 -12.26
C LEU A 141 2.00 -8.13 -12.17
N ILE A 142 1.18 -7.10 -12.31
CA ILE A 142 -0.23 -7.10 -11.92
C ILE A 142 -1.10 -6.64 -13.09
N ARG A 143 -2.27 -7.26 -13.24
CA ARG A 143 -3.31 -6.83 -14.19
C ARG A 143 -3.99 -5.55 -13.71
N SER A 144 -4.47 -4.74 -14.67
CA SER A 144 -5.08 -3.43 -14.42
C SER A 144 -6.29 -3.45 -13.48
N GLU A 145 -7.10 -4.52 -13.51
CA GLU A 145 -8.28 -4.66 -12.66
C GLU A 145 -7.96 -4.62 -11.16
N ASN A 146 -6.77 -5.07 -10.76
CA ASN A 146 -6.35 -5.02 -9.34
C ASN A 146 -6.03 -3.57 -8.91
N PHE A 147 -5.49 -2.74 -9.81
CA PHE A 147 -5.27 -1.31 -9.55
C PHE A 147 -6.59 -0.53 -9.52
N ILE A 148 -7.60 -0.94 -10.31
CA ILE A 148 -8.96 -0.40 -10.22
C ILE A 148 -9.59 -0.77 -8.89
N ALA A 149 -9.42 -2.03 -8.46
CA ALA A 149 -9.97 -2.52 -7.20
C ALA A 149 -9.43 -1.74 -5.99
N THR A 150 -8.14 -1.42 -5.96
CA THR A 150 -7.54 -0.63 -4.89
C THR A 150 -7.80 0.87 -4.99
N GLY A 151 -8.35 1.37 -6.12
CA GLY A 151 -8.57 2.80 -6.36
C GLY A 151 -7.33 3.56 -6.86
N HIS A 152 -6.22 2.88 -7.17
CA HIS A 152 -5.07 3.52 -7.81
C HIS A 152 -5.40 3.99 -9.22
N PHE A 153 -6.19 3.22 -9.98
CA PHE A 153 -6.67 3.62 -11.29
C PHE A 153 -8.11 4.15 -11.19
N PRO A 154 -8.45 5.16 -12.02
CA PRO A 154 -7.67 5.75 -13.13
C PRO A 154 -6.64 6.81 -12.70
N LYS A 155 -6.75 7.45 -11.53
CA LYS A 155 -6.01 8.68 -11.15
C LYS A 155 -4.49 8.54 -11.18
N SER A 156 -3.94 7.48 -10.58
CA SER A 156 -2.49 7.29 -10.45
C SER A 156 -1.89 6.44 -11.58
N LYS A 157 -2.58 6.31 -12.72
CA LYS A 157 -2.12 5.45 -13.81
C LYS A 157 -0.75 5.86 -14.36
N ASP A 158 -0.46 7.15 -14.39
CA ASP A 158 0.82 7.67 -14.86
C ASP A 158 1.96 7.47 -13.84
N GLU A 159 1.65 7.19 -12.57
CA GLU A 159 2.62 6.88 -11.51
C GLU A 159 3.14 5.44 -11.58
N VAL A 160 2.52 4.58 -12.38
CA VAL A 160 2.78 3.16 -12.44
C VAL A 160 3.52 2.80 -13.72
N TYR A 161 4.57 1.96 -13.62
CA TYR A 161 5.24 1.40 -14.80
C TYR A 161 4.33 0.39 -15.50
N LYS A 162 4.24 0.48 -16.82
CA LYS A 162 3.50 -0.43 -17.68
C LYS A 162 4.45 -1.26 -18.52
N THR A 163 4.16 -2.56 -18.70
CA THR A 163 4.87 -3.45 -19.61
C THR A 163 4.24 -3.50 -20.98
N GLN A 164 4.94 -4.11 -21.95
CA GLN A 164 4.43 -4.33 -23.30
C GLN A 164 3.25 -5.33 -23.34
N ASP A 165 3.12 -6.19 -22.32
CA ASP A 165 2.07 -7.21 -22.20
C ASP A 165 0.83 -6.71 -21.44
N ASP A 166 0.65 -5.38 -21.34
CA ASP A 166 -0.45 -4.73 -20.61
C ASP A 166 -0.53 -5.08 -19.10
N LEU A 167 0.60 -5.51 -18.53
CA LEU A 167 0.76 -5.64 -17.08
C LEU A 167 1.37 -4.36 -16.49
N TYR A 168 1.20 -4.18 -15.20
CA TYR A 168 1.69 -3.03 -14.46
C TYR A 168 2.55 -3.48 -13.27
N LEU A 169 3.59 -2.72 -12.94
CA LEU A 169 4.44 -2.99 -11.79
C LEU A 169 3.86 -2.31 -10.54
N ALA A 170 3.51 -3.13 -9.54
CA ALA A 170 2.92 -2.64 -8.31
C ALA A 170 3.89 -1.81 -7.46
N GLY A 171 3.42 -0.72 -6.89
CA GLY A 171 4.16 0.12 -5.93
C GLY A 171 3.96 -0.30 -4.47
N THR A 172 3.19 -1.37 -4.22
CA THR A 172 2.86 -1.91 -2.90
C THR A 172 2.23 -3.30 -3.03
N ALA A 173 2.44 -4.16 -2.04
CA ALA A 173 1.76 -5.46 -1.97
C ALA A 173 0.24 -5.34 -1.69
N GLU A 174 -0.25 -4.18 -1.28
CA GLU A 174 -1.68 -3.89 -1.18
C GLU A 174 -2.44 -4.31 -2.45
N VAL A 175 -1.88 -3.99 -3.64
CA VAL A 175 -2.53 -4.26 -4.93
C VAL A 175 -2.74 -5.76 -5.17
N PRO A 176 -1.71 -6.62 -5.14
CA PRO A 176 -1.92 -8.06 -5.29
C PRO A 176 -2.71 -8.69 -4.15
N MET A 177 -2.58 -8.19 -2.90
CA MET A 177 -3.30 -8.76 -1.76
C MET A 177 -4.80 -8.44 -1.81
N THR A 178 -5.19 -7.25 -2.29
CA THR A 178 -6.59 -6.94 -2.60
C THR A 178 -7.12 -7.86 -3.69
N GLY A 179 -6.30 -8.14 -4.73
CA GLY A 179 -6.69 -9.04 -5.81
C GLY A 179 -6.76 -10.51 -5.44
N PHE A 180 -6.13 -10.93 -4.32
CA PHE A 180 -6.00 -12.34 -3.95
C PHE A 180 -7.35 -13.04 -3.76
N HIS A 181 -8.33 -12.34 -3.22
CA HIS A 181 -9.71 -12.83 -3.04
C HIS A 181 -10.72 -12.20 -4.02
N MET A 182 -10.27 -11.65 -5.14
CA MET A 182 -11.16 -10.99 -6.11
C MET A 182 -12.28 -11.91 -6.57
N ASN A 183 -13.53 -11.41 -6.51
CA ASN A 183 -14.77 -12.12 -6.85
C ASN A 183 -15.08 -13.34 -5.97
N GLU A 184 -14.51 -13.43 -4.78
CA GLU A 184 -14.80 -14.49 -3.83
C GLU A 184 -15.87 -14.08 -2.80
N THR A 185 -16.58 -15.08 -2.28
CA THR A 185 -17.46 -14.92 -1.12
C THR A 185 -16.95 -15.82 -0.01
N LEU A 186 -16.35 -15.21 0.99
CA LEU A 186 -15.79 -15.85 2.18
C LEU A 186 -16.92 -16.26 3.13
N LYS A 187 -16.61 -17.09 4.12
CA LYS A 187 -17.49 -17.31 5.27
C LYS A 187 -17.10 -16.34 6.38
N GLU A 188 -18.08 -15.89 7.17
CA GLU A 188 -17.83 -15.02 8.34
C GLU A 188 -16.79 -15.61 9.30
N GLU A 189 -16.83 -16.91 9.53
CA GLU A 189 -15.89 -17.64 10.40
C GLU A 189 -14.43 -17.65 9.90
N GLU A 190 -14.19 -17.25 8.63
CA GLU A 190 -12.85 -17.12 8.07
C GLU A 190 -12.25 -15.74 8.30
N LEU A 191 -13.04 -14.78 8.80
CA LEU A 191 -12.60 -13.42 9.12
C LEU A 191 -12.18 -13.30 10.60
N PRO A 192 -11.18 -12.46 10.92
CA PRO A 192 -10.38 -11.68 9.98
C PRO A 192 -9.34 -12.54 9.25
N LYS A 193 -9.07 -12.21 7.99
CA LYS A 193 -7.89 -12.69 7.26
C LYS A 193 -6.73 -11.71 7.53
N LYS A 194 -5.62 -12.20 8.05
CA LYS A 194 -4.44 -11.39 8.37
C LYS A 194 -3.25 -11.88 7.56
N TYR A 195 -2.71 -11.04 6.70
CA TYR A 195 -1.65 -11.36 5.77
C TYR A 195 -0.46 -10.45 5.95
N VAL A 196 0.75 -10.97 5.77
CA VAL A 196 1.97 -10.20 5.65
C VAL A 196 2.66 -10.57 4.34
N ALA A 197 2.83 -9.61 3.44
CA ALA A 197 3.31 -9.84 2.09
C ALA A 197 4.61 -9.09 1.80
N PHE A 198 5.63 -9.83 1.38
CA PHE A 198 6.88 -9.26 0.85
C PHE A 198 6.79 -9.11 -0.67
N SER A 199 7.17 -7.95 -1.19
CA SER A 199 7.29 -7.73 -2.63
C SER A 199 8.33 -6.67 -2.98
N PRO A 200 8.96 -6.74 -4.16
CA PRO A 200 9.52 -5.56 -4.81
C PRO A 200 8.40 -4.60 -5.18
N CYS A 201 8.70 -3.29 -5.05
CA CYS A 201 7.76 -2.21 -5.30
C CYS A 201 8.37 -1.21 -6.27
N PHE A 202 7.55 -0.67 -7.17
CA PHE A 202 7.99 0.18 -8.27
C PHE A 202 7.15 1.45 -8.33
N ARG A 203 7.81 2.63 -8.33
CA ARG A 203 7.14 3.93 -8.41
C ARG A 203 7.87 4.83 -9.40
N ARG A 204 7.14 5.45 -10.33
CA ARG A 204 7.72 6.38 -11.31
C ARG A 204 8.12 7.71 -10.68
N GLU A 205 7.56 8.06 -9.52
CA GLU A 205 7.87 9.30 -8.77
C GLU A 205 7.68 10.56 -9.63
N ILE A 206 6.63 10.61 -10.45
CA ILE A 206 6.29 11.75 -11.29
C ILE A 206 5.90 12.93 -10.39
N GLY A 207 6.35 14.15 -10.75
CA GLY A 207 6.08 15.36 -9.96
C GLY A 207 7.02 15.60 -8.78
N ASN A 208 7.86 14.63 -8.41
CA ASN A 208 8.83 14.75 -7.31
C ASN A 208 10.26 15.12 -7.78
N TYR A 209 10.36 15.82 -8.90
CA TYR A 209 11.64 16.28 -9.44
C TYR A 209 12.30 17.26 -8.45
N GLY A 210 13.50 16.90 -7.95
CA GLY A 210 14.27 17.72 -7.01
C GLY A 210 14.03 17.41 -5.52
N LYS A 211 12.91 16.81 -5.13
CA LYS A 211 12.72 16.29 -3.76
C LYS A 211 13.58 15.04 -3.57
N ASP A 212 14.36 15.01 -2.49
CA ASP A 212 15.21 13.86 -2.12
C ASP A 212 16.02 13.32 -3.33
N ALA A 213 16.62 14.23 -4.12
CA ALA A 213 17.31 13.87 -5.37
C ALA A 213 18.63 13.11 -5.14
N LYS A 214 19.15 13.14 -3.91
CA LYS A 214 20.39 12.46 -3.51
C LYS A 214 20.11 11.33 -2.53
N GLY A 215 20.98 10.32 -2.54
CA GLY A 215 20.88 9.18 -1.63
C GLY A 215 19.75 8.19 -2.02
N ILE A 216 19.23 7.51 -1.01
CA ILE A 216 18.28 6.40 -1.17
C ILE A 216 16.90 6.65 -0.54
N THR A 217 16.59 7.91 -0.21
CA THR A 217 15.29 8.28 0.39
C THR A 217 14.13 8.04 -0.57
N ARG A 218 14.33 8.37 -1.86
CA ARG A 218 13.30 8.26 -2.90
C ARG A 218 13.87 7.58 -4.15
N VAL A 219 13.44 6.37 -4.39
CA VAL A 219 13.95 5.47 -5.44
C VAL A 219 12.81 4.91 -6.29
N HIS A 220 13.11 4.44 -7.50
CA HIS A 220 12.12 3.87 -8.41
C HIS A 220 11.77 2.41 -8.09
N GLU A 221 12.69 1.69 -7.47
CA GLU A 221 12.52 0.30 -7.05
C GLU A 221 12.98 0.14 -5.59
N PHE A 222 12.16 -0.54 -4.79
CA PHE A 222 12.43 -0.79 -3.38
C PHE A 222 11.73 -2.08 -2.92
N MET A 223 12.11 -2.57 -1.74
CA MET A 223 11.48 -3.76 -1.14
C MET A 223 10.57 -3.34 0.00
N LYS A 224 9.40 -3.97 0.10
CA LYS A 224 8.44 -3.70 1.16
C LYS A 224 7.82 -4.99 1.70
N THR A 225 7.69 -5.05 3.01
CA THR A 225 6.84 -6.00 3.73
C THR A 225 5.60 -5.25 4.16
N GLU A 226 4.44 -5.70 3.71
CA GLU A 226 3.13 -5.06 3.90
C GLU A 226 2.23 -5.93 4.75
N GLN A 227 1.56 -5.37 5.73
CA GLN A 227 0.45 -5.99 6.44
C GLN A 227 -0.85 -5.72 5.66
N PHE A 228 -1.73 -6.71 5.56
CA PHE A 228 -3.02 -6.58 4.92
C PHE A 228 -4.07 -7.36 5.69
N ILE A 229 -5.23 -6.74 5.97
CA ILE A 229 -6.34 -7.39 6.68
C ILE A 229 -7.62 -7.26 5.87
N LEU A 230 -8.40 -8.36 5.85
CA LEU A 230 -9.82 -8.35 5.51
C LEU A 230 -10.61 -8.68 6.76
N CYS A 231 -11.59 -7.85 7.12
CA CYS A 231 -12.43 -8.05 8.30
C CYS A 231 -13.92 -7.89 7.98
N GLU A 232 -14.77 -8.15 8.95
CA GLU A 232 -16.19 -7.93 8.86
C GLU A 232 -16.53 -6.47 8.55
N ALA A 233 -17.70 -6.25 7.94
CA ALA A 233 -18.24 -4.94 7.59
C ALA A 233 -18.72 -4.17 8.82
N SER A 234 -17.79 -3.79 9.70
CA SER A 234 -18.02 -2.99 10.89
C SER A 234 -16.96 -1.87 10.97
N HIS A 235 -17.43 -0.66 11.31
CA HIS A 235 -16.55 0.47 11.55
C HIS A 235 -15.63 0.19 12.75
N GLU A 236 -16.19 -0.37 13.82
CA GLU A 236 -15.48 -0.70 15.06
C GLU A 236 -14.37 -1.72 14.82
N GLU A 237 -14.64 -2.76 14.02
CA GLU A 237 -13.60 -3.74 13.65
C GLU A 237 -12.52 -3.10 12.76
N SER A 238 -12.90 -2.20 11.82
CA SER A 238 -11.92 -1.46 11.02
C SER A 238 -11.01 -0.59 11.87
N VAL A 239 -11.56 0.17 12.82
CA VAL A 239 -10.77 1.00 13.74
C VAL A 239 -9.85 0.13 14.61
N LYS A 240 -10.37 -0.93 15.18
CA LYS A 240 -9.59 -1.89 16.00
C LYS A 240 -8.41 -2.47 15.24
N PHE A 241 -8.62 -2.94 14.01
CA PHE A 241 -7.54 -3.49 13.19
C PHE A 241 -6.59 -2.43 12.66
N HIS A 242 -7.04 -1.20 12.42
CA HIS A 242 -6.17 -0.09 12.07
C HIS A 242 -5.18 0.23 13.20
N GLU A 243 -5.66 0.26 14.45
CA GLU A 243 -4.78 0.42 15.62
C GLU A 243 -3.84 -0.79 15.76
N GLU A 244 -4.30 -2.03 15.54
CA GLU A 244 -3.45 -3.22 15.58
C GLU A 244 -2.32 -3.15 14.54
N LEU A 245 -2.64 -2.82 13.29
CA LEU A 245 -1.66 -2.69 12.20
C LEU A 245 -0.59 -1.64 12.54
N THR A 246 -1.03 -0.48 13.03
CA THR A 246 -0.15 0.63 13.40
C THR A 246 0.74 0.24 14.60
N ALA A 247 0.14 -0.32 15.64
CA ALA A 247 0.87 -0.78 16.82
C ALA A 247 1.92 -1.86 16.49
N ASN A 248 1.65 -2.74 15.55
CA ASN A 248 2.62 -3.73 15.07
C ASN A 248 3.87 -3.06 14.49
N SER A 249 3.69 -2.02 13.66
CA SER A 249 4.83 -1.29 13.08
C SER A 249 5.57 -0.46 14.12
N GLU A 250 4.86 0.17 15.06
CA GLU A 250 5.49 0.87 16.20
C GLU A 250 6.33 -0.09 17.05
N GLU A 251 5.83 -1.30 17.35
CA GLU A 251 6.58 -2.31 18.10
C GLU A 251 7.87 -2.73 17.35
N ILE A 252 7.81 -2.87 16.02
CA ILE A 252 9.00 -3.11 15.20
C ILE A 252 9.99 -1.96 15.35
N MET A 253 9.53 -0.70 15.24
CA MET A 253 10.37 0.49 15.38
C MET A 253 11.01 0.58 16.77
N GLN A 254 10.25 0.24 17.82
CA GLN A 254 10.72 0.18 19.20
C GLN A 254 11.80 -0.89 19.37
N LYS A 255 11.61 -2.09 18.81
CA LYS A 255 12.61 -3.17 18.82
C LYS A 255 13.88 -2.80 18.05
N LEU A 256 13.76 -2.00 17.00
CA LEU A 256 14.90 -1.45 16.27
C LEU A 256 15.57 -0.27 17.00
N GLY A 257 14.95 0.26 18.07
CA GLY A 257 15.47 1.40 18.84
C GLY A 257 15.37 2.73 18.10
N ILE A 258 14.44 2.88 17.15
CA ILE A 258 14.30 4.09 16.34
C ILE A 258 13.23 5.01 16.92
N PRO A 259 13.60 6.23 17.36
CA PRO A 259 12.62 7.22 17.79
C PRO A 259 11.68 7.58 16.65
N HIS A 260 10.38 7.64 16.94
CA HIS A 260 9.34 7.90 15.94
C HIS A 260 8.15 8.61 16.52
N ARG A 261 7.32 9.17 15.66
CA ARG A 261 6.00 9.69 16.00
C ARG A 261 4.96 9.12 15.04
N VAL A 262 3.70 9.12 15.47
CA VAL A 262 2.54 8.76 14.66
C VAL A 262 1.72 9.99 14.41
N VAL A 263 1.38 10.25 13.18
CA VAL A 263 0.53 11.36 12.74
C VAL A 263 -0.72 10.86 12.04
N VAL A 264 -1.82 11.59 12.19
CA VAL A 264 -3.03 11.44 11.38
C VAL A 264 -2.89 12.32 10.16
N ASN A 265 -2.94 11.76 8.97
CA ASN A 265 -2.87 12.55 7.74
C ASN A 265 -4.15 13.36 7.54
N ALA A 266 -3.99 14.60 7.05
CA ALA A 266 -5.10 15.48 6.74
C ALA A 266 -5.88 15.01 5.50
N THR A 267 -7.14 15.44 5.38
CA THR A 267 -8.08 15.01 4.32
C THR A 267 -7.56 15.16 2.89
N GLY A 268 -6.68 16.11 2.62
CA GLY A 268 -6.10 16.33 1.29
C GLY A 268 -4.87 15.47 0.99
N ASP A 269 -4.35 14.73 1.98
CA ASP A 269 -3.14 13.89 1.84
C ASP A 269 -3.42 12.39 2.07
N ILE A 270 -4.68 12.00 2.26
CA ILE A 270 -5.08 10.59 2.26
C ILE A 270 -5.41 10.10 0.86
N SER A 271 -5.20 8.81 0.59
CA SER A 271 -5.57 8.23 -0.70
C SER A 271 -7.08 8.31 -0.95
N GLN A 272 -7.50 8.32 -2.22
CA GLN A 272 -8.91 8.42 -2.61
C GLN A 272 -9.82 7.38 -1.91
N GLY A 273 -9.30 6.20 -1.64
CA GLY A 273 -10.05 5.09 -1.03
C GLY A 273 -10.01 5.09 0.49
N ALA A 274 -9.05 5.76 1.10
CA ALA A 274 -8.86 5.71 2.54
C ALA A 274 -9.96 6.45 3.30
N VAL A 275 -10.38 5.86 4.40
CA VAL A 275 -11.25 6.51 5.40
C VAL A 275 -10.40 7.27 6.41
N LYS A 276 -9.23 6.69 6.79
CA LYS A 276 -8.25 7.33 7.65
C LYS A 276 -6.88 6.73 7.39
N THR A 277 -5.85 7.56 7.48
CA THR A 277 -4.46 7.15 7.35
C THR A 277 -3.65 7.66 8.53
N TYR A 278 -2.81 6.79 9.08
CA TYR A 278 -1.72 7.12 9.99
C TYR A 278 -0.39 6.96 9.26
N ASP A 279 0.50 7.93 9.42
CA ASP A 279 1.90 7.76 9.05
C ASP A 279 2.75 7.61 10.31
N ILE A 280 3.73 6.70 10.26
CA ILE A 280 4.79 6.63 11.27
C ILE A 280 6.01 7.29 10.67
N GLU A 281 6.49 8.31 11.35
CA GLU A 281 7.65 9.09 10.94
C GLU A 281 8.82 8.79 11.87
N SER A 282 9.94 8.36 11.28
CA SER A 282 11.19 8.05 11.97
C SER A 282 12.05 9.30 12.12
N TRP A 283 12.73 9.44 13.26
CA TRP A 283 13.72 10.46 13.47
C TRP A 283 14.94 10.27 12.56
N ILE A 284 15.34 11.31 11.86
CA ILE A 284 16.54 11.36 11.00
C ILE A 284 17.52 12.40 11.57
N PRO A 285 18.58 11.94 12.26
CA PRO A 285 19.51 12.83 12.98
C PRO A 285 20.18 13.89 12.10
N SER A 286 20.61 13.53 10.88
CA SER A 286 21.29 14.47 9.97
C SER A 286 20.41 15.61 9.48
N GLU A 287 19.08 15.39 9.46
CA GLU A 287 18.11 16.39 9.03
C GLU A 287 17.41 17.08 10.21
N ASN A 288 17.63 16.58 11.43
CA ASN A 288 16.99 17.06 12.66
C ASN A 288 15.46 17.13 12.53
N LYS A 289 14.86 16.11 11.92
CA LYS A 289 13.42 16.01 11.71
C LYS A 289 12.91 14.57 11.65
N PHE A 290 11.61 14.41 11.81
CA PHE A 290 10.91 13.17 11.51
C PHE A 290 10.61 13.07 10.02
N LYS A 291 10.67 11.86 9.47
CA LYS A 291 10.31 11.53 8.08
C LYS A 291 9.47 10.28 8.02
N GLU A 292 8.44 10.28 7.19
CA GLU A 292 7.57 9.14 6.92
C GLU A 292 8.37 7.91 6.51
N THR A 293 8.14 6.80 7.21
CA THR A 293 8.69 5.48 6.90
C THR A 293 7.63 4.40 6.74
N HIS A 294 6.46 4.60 7.33
CA HIS A 294 5.33 3.69 7.25
C HIS A 294 4.04 4.47 7.07
N SER A 295 3.08 3.87 6.36
CA SER A 295 1.73 4.40 6.21
C SER A 295 0.73 3.28 6.46
N SER A 296 -0.31 3.55 7.25
CA SER A 296 -1.35 2.64 7.71
C SER A 296 -2.72 3.21 7.36
N SER A 297 -3.53 2.45 6.64
CA SER A 297 -4.84 2.93 6.18
C SER A 297 -5.94 1.88 6.32
N TYR A 298 -7.19 2.33 6.54
CA TYR A 298 -8.37 1.49 6.37
C TYR A 298 -9.34 2.12 5.38
N TYR A 299 -10.09 1.26 4.67
CA TYR A 299 -10.84 1.63 3.48
C TYR A 299 -12.34 1.32 3.58
N HIS A 300 -12.81 0.73 4.69
CA HIS A 300 -14.11 0.10 4.75
C HIS A 300 -14.32 -0.84 3.54
N ASP A 301 -15.45 -0.77 2.86
CA ASP A 301 -15.77 -1.59 1.71
C ASP A 301 -15.33 -1.00 0.35
N PHE A 302 -14.59 0.11 0.33
CA PHE A 302 -14.20 0.79 -0.92
C PHE A 302 -13.47 -0.13 -1.90
N GLN A 303 -12.48 -0.86 -1.42
CA GLN A 303 -11.70 -1.78 -2.24
C GLN A 303 -12.48 -3.07 -2.53
N SER A 304 -13.14 -3.63 -1.54
CA SER A 304 -13.87 -4.90 -1.68
C SER A 304 -15.09 -4.79 -2.58
N ARG A 305 -15.78 -3.65 -2.62
CA ARG A 305 -16.86 -3.40 -3.60
C ARG A 305 -16.34 -3.42 -5.03
N ARG A 306 -15.16 -2.86 -5.27
CA ARG A 306 -14.50 -2.86 -6.59
C ARG A 306 -13.93 -4.22 -6.96
N ALA A 307 -13.38 -4.94 -5.98
CA ALA A 307 -12.81 -6.27 -6.16
C ALA A 307 -13.85 -7.39 -6.13
N GLY A 308 -15.10 -7.12 -5.75
CA GLY A 308 -16.14 -8.14 -5.61
C GLY A 308 -15.94 -9.09 -4.43
N ILE A 309 -15.21 -8.68 -3.38
CA ILE A 309 -14.90 -9.52 -2.21
C ILE A 309 -16.02 -9.39 -1.18
N LYS A 310 -16.68 -10.49 -0.90
CA LYS A 310 -17.84 -10.54 0.02
C LYS A 310 -17.63 -11.59 1.11
N TYR A 311 -18.47 -11.53 2.12
CA TYR A 311 -18.62 -12.64 3.04
C TYR A 311 -20.10 -12.90 3.31
N LYS A 312 -20.40 -14.15 3.66
CA LYS A 312 -21.74 -14.59 4.04
C LYS A 312 -21.81 -14.69 5.56
N GLY A 313 -22.62 -13.82 6.16
CA GLY A 313 -22.88 -13.80 7.60
C GLY A 313 -23.69 -15.00 8.07
N LYS A 314 -23.67 -15.28 9.37
CA LYS A 314 -24.48 -16.33 10.02
C LYS A 314 -25.99 -16.11 9.85
N ASP A 315 -26.41 -14.88 9.65
CA ASP A 315 -27.79 -14.51 9.33
C ASP A 315 -28.20 -14.84 7.88
N GLY A 316 -27.24 -15.37 7.08
CA GLY A 316 -27.42 -15.72 5.68
C GLY A 316 -27.29 -14.57 4.71
N LYS A 317 -27.13 -13.33 5.18
CA LYS A 317 -26.90 -12.15 4.32
C LYS A 317 -25.48 -12.08 3.84
N THR A 318 -25.29 -11.41 2.71
CA THR A 318 -23.98 -11.15 2.13
C THR A 318 -23.63 -9.68 2.27
N ALA A 319 -22.42 -9.40 2.73
CA ALA A 319 -21.84 -8.05 2.81
C ALA A 319 -20.44 -8.01 2.15
N PHE A 320 -19.98 -6.84 1.76
CA PHE A 320 -18.59 -6.65 1.36
C PHE A 320 -17.70 -6.62 2.60
N VAL A 321 -16.53 -7.26 2.53
CA VAL A 321 -15.54 -7.17 3.61
C VAL A 321 -14.97 -5.76 3.72
N HIS A 322 -14.45 -5.39 4.88
CA HIS A 322 -13.60 -4.21 5.02
C HIS A 322 -12.14 -4.57 4.82
N SER A 323 -11.37 -3.68 4.21
CA SER A 323 -9.94 -3.87 3.94
C SER A 323 -9.08 -2.82 4.62
N LEU A 324 -7.89 -3.25 5.04
CA LEU A 324 -6.88 -2.41 5.70
C LEU A 324 -5.50 -2.83 5.24
N ASN A 325 -4.58 -1.89 5.21
CA ASN A 325 -3.16 -2.18 5.01
C ASN A 325 -2.25 -1.29 5.85
N ASN A 326 -1.03 -1.73 6.03
CA ASN A 326 0.03 -0.95 6.65
C ASN A 326 1.40 -1.46 6.18
N THR A 327 2.27 -0.55 5.85
CA THR A 327 3.69 -0.86 5.69
C THR A 327 4.22 -1.42 7.02
N ALA A 328 4.59 -2.72 7.06
CA ALA A 328 5.31 -3.26 8.20
C ALA A 328 6.77 -2.78 8.20
N ILE A 329 7.41 -2.74 7.04
CA ILE A 329 8.75 -2.17 6.83
C ILE A 329 9.02 -1.97 5.33
N ALA A 330 9.75 -0.91 4.98
CA ALA A 330 10.17 -0.65 3.61
C ALA A 330 11.63 -0.20 3.54
N THR A 331 12.43 -0.86 2.70
CA THR A 331 13.80 -0.49 2.41
C THR A 331 13.88 0.17 1.02
N PRO A 332 14.79 1.13 0.78
CA PRO A 332 15.91 1.47 1.67
C PRO A 332 15.60 2.56 2.72
N ARG A 333 14.40 3.16 2.74
CA ARG A 333 14.11 4.32 3.61
C ARG A 333 14.36 4.02 5.09
N ILE A 334 13.94 2.86 5.59
CA ILE A 334 14.19 2.48 6.99
C ILE A 334 15.68 2.29 7.29
N LEU A 335 16.48 1.91 6.30
CA LEU A 335 17.93 1.76 6.49
C LEU A 335 18.58 3.11 6.82
N ILE A 336 18.05 4.21 6.29
CA ILE A 336 18.49 5.57 6.64
C ILE A 336 18.33 5.79 8.14
N ALA A 337 17.14 5.54 8.66
CA ALA A 337 16.87 5.70 10.09
C ALA A 337 17.76 4.77 10.95
N ILE A 338 17.95 3.52 10.52
CA ILE A 338 18.82 2.57 11.25
C ILE A 338 20.26 3.07 11.28
N VAL A 339 20.87 3.39 10.13
CA VAL A 339 22.28 3.75 10.09
C VAL A 339 22.57 5.08 10.75
N GLU A 340 21.70 6.07 10.59
CA GLU A 340 21.91 7.39 11.18
C GLU A 340 21.71 7.42 12.70
N ASN A 341 20.72 6.67 13.24
CA ASN A 341 20.50 6.61 14.69
C ASN A 341 21.53 5.74 15.44
N ASN A 342 22.20 4.83 14.76
CA ASN A 342 23.13 3.87 15.38
C ASN A 342 24.61 4.13 15.02
N GLN A 343 24.93 5.32 14.48
CA GLN A 343 26.29 5.67 14.09
C GLN A 343 27.18 5.97 15.30
N ASN A 344 28.46 5.62 15.18
CA ASN A 344 29.52 5.95 16.12
C ASN A 344 30.41 7.08 15.55
N GLU A 345 31.19 7.74 16.42
CA GLU A 345 32.10 8.83 16.04
C GLU A 345 33.13 8.39 14.99
N ASP A 346 33.60 7.16 15.05
CA ASP A 346 34.54 6.56 14.10
C ASP A 346 33.90 6.24 12.72
N GLY A 347 32.58 6.38 12.60
CA GLY A 347 31.80 6.10 11.41
C GLY A 347 31.35 4.64 11.28
N SER A 348 31.65 3.80 12.27
CA SER A 348 31.02 2.47 12.37
C SER A 348 29.54 2.59 12.76
N ILE A 349 28.77 1.53 12.55
CA ILE A 349 27.33 1.49 12.84
C ILE A 349 27.05 0.26 13.73
N ASN A 350 26.47 0.50 14.89
CA ASN A 350 25.95 -0.58 15.74
C ASN A 350 24.71 -1.20 15.08
N ILE A 351 24.66 -2.50 15.07
CA ILE A 351 23.51 -3.23 14.57
C ILE A 351 22.48 -3.34 15.69
N PRO A 352 21.20 -2.93 15.50
CA PRO A 352 20.16 -3.15 16.47
C PRO A 352 20.13 -4.59 16.98
N ASN A 353 20.06 -4.81 18.28
CA ASN A 353 20.19 -6.14 18.91
C ASN A 353 19.30 -7.20 18.26
N VAL A 354 18.09 -6.84 17.87
CA VAL A 354 17.12 -7.75 17.21
C VAL A 354 17.57 -8.19 15.82
N LEU A 355 18.46 -7.47 15.16
CA LEU A 355 18.99 -7.79 13.84
C LEU A 355 20.32 -8.56 13.90
N VAL A 356 21.01 -8.58 15.06
CA VAL A 356 22.29 -9.30 15.23
C VAL A 356 22.20 -10.78 14.80
N PRO A 357 21.14 -11.54 15.17
CA PRO A 357 21.01 -12.93 14.74
C PRO A 357 20.91 -13.10 13.20
N TYR A 358 20.38 -12.11 12.51
CA TYR A 358 20.20 -12.12 11.04
C TYR A 358 21.44 -11.60 10.30
N MET A 359 22.18 -10.69 10.93
CA MET A 359 23.41 -10.10 10.38
C MET A 359 24.68 -10.92 10.67
N GLY A 360 24.67 -11.71 11.76
CA GLY A 360 25.82 -12.45 12.25
C GLY A 360 26.94 -11.57 12.82
N LYS A 361 26.65 -10.31 13.11
CA LYS A 361 27.56 -9.31 13.70
C LYS A 361 26.77 -8.24 14.43
N ASP A 362 27.40 -7.57 15.39
CA ASP A 362 26.84 -6.49 16.22
C ASP A 362 27.26 -5.09 15.77
N VAL A 363 28.31 -4.99 14.94
CA VAL A 363 28.84 -3.73 14.42
C VAL A 363 29.25 -3.90 12.96
N THR A 364 28.95 -2.89 12.15
CA THR A 364 29.48 -2.76 10.79
C THR A 364 30.58 -1.71 10.79
N ARG A 365 31.75 -2.10 10.29
CA ARG A 365 32.92 -1.23 10.17
C ARG A 365 33.74 -1.60 8.92
N LYS A 366 34.55 -0.65 8.44
CA LYS A 366 35.44 -0.88 7.30
C LYS A 366 36.59 -1.82 7.66
#